data_5e8234199f5c257244eb7f514c9d86e9
#
_entry.id   5e8234199f5c257244eb7f514c9d86e9
#
_cell.length_a   1.000
_cell.length_b   1.000
_cell.length_c   1.000
_cell.angle_alpha   90.00
_cell.angle_beta   90.00
_cell.angle_gamma   90.00
#
_symmetry.space_group_name_H-M   'P 1'
#
loop_
_entity.id
_entity.type
_entity.pdbx_description
1 polymer ?
#
loop_
_entity_poly.entity_id
_entity_poly.type
_entity_poly.pdbx_seq_one_letter_code
_entity_poly.pdbx_strand_id
1 'polypeptide(L)'
;ATAAILISTGHNPFLATGAGMLAGAAAGLVTGWLNVRLRIMDLLAGILVMIALYSINLRVMGGPNVPLISEPVVFSFLPGWGPDYIERPLALLALVLVIKLLLDRFFASARGLALRATGANPRMARAQGVDTGSAVLLGMAISNALVALAGALFAQSQGGADISMGIGTIVIGLAAVIVGEGVLPARRIVWTTLAVVLGAVLYRLFVALALNSDVLGLQAQDLNLVTAILVGVALVLPRVLKRRRVPRAGTGARTGTDLHAGTGAAGSSNRG
;
A
#
# COMPACT_ATOMS: atom_id res chain seq x y z
N ALA A 1 18.45 7.13 -0.29
CA ALA A 1 19.83 7.04 -0.77
C ALA A 1 20.06 7.91 -2.00
N THR A 2 19.58 7.54 -3.20
CA THR A 2 19.89 8.22 -4.47
C THR A 2 19.58 9.72 -4.45
N ALA A 3 18.37 10.10 -4.00
CA ALA A 3 18.01 11.52 -3.91
C ALA A 3 18.88 12.29 -2.92
N ALA A 4 19.18 11.69 -1.77
CA ALA A 4 20.00 12.34 -0.73
C ALA A 4 21.42 12.63 -1.22
N ILE A 5 22.06 11.68 -1.89
CA ILE A 5 23.40 11.87 -2.45
C ILE A 5 23.40 12.94 -3.55
N LEU A 6 22.42 12.93 -4.45
CA LEU A 6 22.36 13.94 -5.50
C LEU A 6 22.16 15.36 -4.93
N ILE A 7 21.38 15.49 -3.86
CA ILE A 7 21.19 16.77 -3.18
C ILE A 7 22.48 17.18 -2.47
N SER A 8 23.14 16.29 -1.73
CA SER A 8 24.39 16.59 -1.02
C SER A 8 25.56 16.89 -1.96
N THR A 9 25.47 16.48 -3.24
CA THR A 9 26.44 16.85 -4.30
C THR A 9 26.06 18.12 -5.05
N GLY A 10 25.07 18.89 -4.57
CA GLY A 10 24.68 20.19 -5.12
C GLY A 10 23.78 20.14 -6.35
N HIS A 11 23.17 19.00 -6.67
CA HIS A 11 22.21 18.89 -7.76
C HIS A 11 20.86 19.46 -7.38
N ASN A 12 20.09 19.88 -8.40
CA ASN A 12 18.74 20.39 -8.21
C ASN A 12 17.86 19.36 -7.49
N PRO A 13 17.20 19.71 -6.35
CA PRO A 13 16.44 18.78 -5.52
C PRO A 13 15.25 18.14 -6.24
N PHE A 14 14.66 18.82 -7.24
CA PHE A 14 13.60 18.23 -8.07
C PHE A 14 14.13 17.10 -8.96
N LEU A 15 15.28 17.31 -9.60
CA LEU A 15 15.94 16.27 -10.40
C LEU A 15 16.40 15.10 -9.53
N ALA A 16 16.96 15.41 -8.36
CA ALA A 16 17.39 14.40 -7.39
C ALA A 16 16.21 13.53 -6.91
N THR A 17 15.07 14.16 -6.61
CA THR A 17 13.84 13.45 -6.22
C THR A 17 13.31 12.58 -7.36
N GLY A 18 13.32 13.11 -8.60
CA GLY A 18 12.96 12.35 -9.80
C GLY A 18 13.89 11.15 -10.06
N ALA A 19 15.20 11.33 -9.89
CA ALA A 19 16.17 10.25 -9.99
C ALA A 19 15.96 9.18 -8.92
N GLY A 20 15.63 9.58 -7.68
CA GLY A 20 15.24 8.67 -6.61
C GLY A 20 14.01 7.83 -6.96
N MET A 21 12.99 8.47 -7.54
CA MET A 21 11.79 7.80 -8.04
C MET A 21 12.11 6.79 -9.13
N LEU A 22 12.97 7.13 -10.10
CA LEU A 22 13.40 6.21 -11.15
C LEU A 22 14.22 5.04 -10.62
N ALA A 23 15.11 5.29 -9.67
CA ALA A 23 15.85 4.22 -8.99
C ALA A 23 14.90 3.25 -8.26
N GLY A 24 13.86 3.77 -7.61
CA GLY A 24 12.80 2.95 -7.02
C GLY A 24 12.02 2.14 -8.06
N ALA A 25 11.68 2.74 -9.21
CA ALA A 25 11.03 2.04 -10.32
C ALA A 25 11.90 0.89 -10.83
N ALA A 26 13.20 1.10 -10.97
CA ALA A 26 14.17 0.07 -11.37
C ALA A 26 14.23 -1.08 -10.35
N ALA A 27 14.27 -0.76 -9.06
CA ALA A 27 14.20 -1.75 -8.00
C ALA A 27 12.90 -2.58 -8.04
N GLY A 28 11.76 -1.92 -8.30
CA GLY A 28 10.47 -2.56 -8.50
C GLY A 28 10.45 -3.48 -9.72
N LEU A 29 11.07 -3.07 -10.83
CA LEU A 29 11.22 -3.91 -12.02
C LEU A 29 12.06 -5.16 -11.72
N VAL A 30 13.15 -5.03 -10.98
CA VAL A 30 13.98 -6.18 -10.56
C VAL A 30 13.15 -7.14 -9.70
N THR A 31 12.41 -6.62 -8.72
CA THR A 31 11.54 -7.44 -7.87
C THR A 31 10.47 -8.17 -8.70
N GLY A 32 9.80 -7.47 -9.60
CA GLY A 32 8.81 -8.05 -10.49
C GLY A 32 9.41 -9.06 -11.47
N TRP A 33 10.61 -8.81 -11.96
CA TRP A 33 11.33 -9.73 -12.85
C TRP A 33 11.68 -11.05 -12.14
N LEU A 34 12.17 -10.99 -10.90
CA LEU A 34 12.40 -12.17 -10.08
C LEU A 34 11.12 -13.00 -9.89
N ASN A 35 10.00 -12.32 -9.64
CA ASN A 35 8.71 -12.98 -9.48
C ASN A 35 8.21 -13.62 -10.79
N VAL A 36 8.16 -12.85 -11.89
CA VAL A 36 7.56 -13.30 -13.17
C VAL A 36 8.43 -14.32 -13.89
N ARG A 37 9.75 -14.09 -13.95
CA ARG A 37 10.68 -14.92 -14.72
C ARG A 37 11.23 -16.11 -13.95
N LEU A 38 11.63 -15.89 -12.69
CA LEU A 38 12.19 -16.94 -11.85
C LEU A 38 11.12 -17.64 -11.01
N ARG A 39 9.86 -17.16 -11.07
CA ARG A 39 8.73 -17.72 -10.31
C ARG A 39 8.99 -17.80 -8.81
N ILE A 40 9.79 -16.86 -8.29
CA ILE A 40 10.04 -16.71 -6.87
C ILE A 40 8.77 -16.10 -6.24
N MET A 41 8.40 -16.59 -5.06
CA MET A 41 7.24 -16.05 -4.33
C MET A 41 7.43 -14.55 -4.07
N ASP A 42 6.36 -13.77 -4.18
CA ASP A 42 6.36 -12.30 -4.11
C ASP A 42 7.08 -11.78 -2.86
N LEU A 43 6.78 -12.38 -1.71
CA LEU A 43 7.40 -12.00 -0.43
C LEU A 43 8.90 -12.26 -0.44
N LEU A 44 9.33 -13.42 -0.94
CA LEU A 44 10.75 -13.79 -0.98
C LEU A 44 11.53 -12.91 -1.97
N ALA A 45 10.95 -12.61 -3.14
CA ALA A 45 11.54 -11.69 -4.11
C ALA A 45 11.73 -10.29 -3.49
N GLY A 46 10.74 -9.80 -2.75
CA GLY A 46 10.81 -8.53 -2.02
C GLY A 46 11.93 -8.51 -0.96
N ILE A 47 12.05 -9.57 -0.17
CA ILE A 47 13.10 -9.68 0.85
C ILE A 47 14.49 -9.73 0.22
N LEU A 48 14.69 -10.51 -0.85
CA LEU A 48 15.96 -10.57 -1.57
C LEU A 48 16.40 -9.21 -2.10
N VAL A 49 15.48 -8.49 -2.74
CA VAL A 49 15.77 -7.15 -3.27
C VAL A 49 16.01 -6.15 -2.13
N MET A 50 15.28 -6.25 -1.02
CA MET A 50 15.50 -5.40 0.16
C MET A 50 16.91 -5.56 0.72
N ILE A 51 17.40 -6.80 0.88
CA ILE A 51 18.75 -7.10 1.38
C ILE A 51 19.81 -6.58 0.39
N ALA A 52 19.60 -6.80 -0.91
CA ALA A 52 20.51 -6.29 -1.94
C ALA A 52 20.55 -4.75 -1.95
N LEU A 53 19.39 -4.10 -1.89
CA LEU A 53 19.30 -2.65 -1.87
C LEU A 53 19.89 -2.04 -0.59
N TYR A 54 19.82 -2.72 0.54
CA TYR A 54 20.50 -2.27 1.76
C TYR A 54 22.00 -2.05 1.52
N SER A 55 22.68 -3.05 0.95
CA SER A 55 24.11 -2.98 0.65
C SER A 55 24.43 -1.96 -0.45
N ILE A 56 23.59 -1.87 -1.47
CA ILE A 56 23.73 -0.89 -2.55
C ILE A 56 23.55 0.54 -2.00
N ASN A 57 22.52 0.76 -1.19
CA ASN A 57 22.26 2.07 -0.60
C ASN A 57 23.39 2.51 0.33
N LEU A 58 23.93 1.61 1.15
CA LEU A 58 25.08 1.91 2.03
C LEU A 58 26.31 2.32 1.21
N ARG A 59 26.56 1.65 0.08
CA ARG A 59 27.65 2.00 -0.81
C ARG A 59 27.41 3.31 -1.54
N VAL A 60 26.20 3.59 -2.00
CA VAL A 60 25.83 4.84 -2.67
C VAL A 60 25.91 6.02 -1.70
N MET A 61 25.46 5.85 -0.46
CA MET A 61 25.48 6.88 0.56
C MET A 61 26.88 7.12 1.16
N GLY A 62 27.79 6.17 1.01
CA GLY A 62 29.11 6.24 1.64
C GLY A 62 29.11 6.10 3.17
N GLY A 63 27.93 5.90 3.76
CA GLY A 63 27.72 5.75 5.21
C GLY A 63 26.26 5.49 5.55
N PRO A 64 25.93 5.21 6.81
CA PRO A 64 24.55 4.90 7.22
C PRO A 64 23.63 6.13 7.21
N ASN A 65 24.19 7.34 7.28
CA ASN A 65 23.43 8.60 7.34
C ASN A 65 24.05 9.65 6.42
N VAL A 66 23.20 10.40 5.72
CA VAL A 66 23.57 11.55 4.88
C VAL A 66 22.80 12.77 5.36
N PRO A 67 23.46 13.77 5.99
CA PRO A 67 22.80 15.00 6.43
C PRO A 67 22.43 15.88 5.23
N LEU A 68 21.26 16.50 5.28
CA LEU A 68 20.74 17.42 4.27
C LEU A 68 20.36 18.79 4.84
N ILE A 69 20.75 19.08 6.09
CA ILE A 69 20.33 20.28 6.84
C ILE A 69 20.78 21.58 6.15
N SER A 70 21.96 21.56 5.53
CA SER A 70 22.54 22.73 4.90
C SER A 70 22.28 22.83 3.38
N GLU A 71 21.58 21.86 2.83
CA GLU A 71 21.36 21.76 1.38
C GLU A 71 19.98 22.30 0.99
N PRO A 72 19.85 22.90 -0.21
CA PRO A 72 18.55 23.30 -0.73
C PRO A 72 17.70 22.05 -0.98
N VAL A 73 16.56 21.97 -0.33
CA VAL A 73 15.57 20.89 -0.49
C VAL A 73 14.39 21.38 -1.32
N VAL A 74 13.54 20.48 -1.79
CA VAL A 74 12.32 20.85 -2.55
C VAL A 74 11.47 21.87 -1.79
N PHE A 75 11.44 21.77 -0.46
CA PHE A 75 10.69 22.69 0.40
C PHE A 75 11.28 24.09 0.50
N SER A 76 12.56 24.28 0.15
CA SER A 76 13.20 25.61 0.12
C SER A 76 12.72 26.49 -1.04
N PHE A 77 12.06 25.89 -2.03
CA PHE A 77 11.51 26.59 -3.20
C PHE A 77 10.02 26.94 -3.04
N LEU A 78 9.44 26.71 -1.87
CA LEU A 78 8.07 27.12 -1.59
C LEU A 78 7.97 28.64 -1.53
N PRO A 79 6.83 29.24 -1.96
CA PRO A 79 6.70 30.68 -2.16
C PRO A 79 6.75 31.55 -0.90
N GLY A 80 6.83 30.97 0.31
CA GLY A 80 6.92 31.73 1.55
C GLY A 80 5.64 32.51 1.91
N TRP A 81 4.46 32.00 1.52
CA TRP A 81 3.16 32.64 1.75
C TRP A 81 2.68 32.54 3.20
N GLY A 82 3.35 31.75 4.03
CA GLY A 82 2.95 31.52 5.41
C GLY A 82 4.06 30.90 6.27
N PRO A 83 3.79 30.65 7.54
CA PRO A 83 4.75 29.99 8.41
C PRO A 83 5.00 28.56 7.95
N ASP A 84 6.25 28.11 8.00
CA ASP A 84 6.76 26.81 7.54
C ASP A 84 5.93 25.61 8.00
N TYR A 85 5.32 25.69 9.19
CA TYR A 85 4.51 24.61 9.76
C TYR A 85 3.14 24.42 9.06
N ILE A 86 2.70 25.39 8.25
CA ILE A 86 1.47 25.28 7.44
C ILE A 86 1.83 24.98 5.98
N GLU A 87 2.86 25.66 5.46
CA GLU A 87 3.19 25.63 4.05
C GLU A 87 3.69 24.25 3.59
N ARG A 88 4.57 23.63 4.37
CA ARG A 88 5.12 22.29 4.07
C ARG A 88 4.04 21.19 4.03
N PRO A 89 3.14 21.05 5.04
CA PRO A 89 2.04 20.08 4.97
C PRO A 89 1.08 20.34 3.82
N LEU A 90 0.81 21.62 3.51
CA LEU A 90 -0.09 21.97 2.41
C LEU A 90 0.51 21.58 1.05
N ALA A 91 1.80 21.85 0.84
CA ALA A 91 2.51 21.43 -0.36
C ALA A 91 2.54 19.91 -0.53
N LEU A 92 2.79 19.16 0.56
CA LEU A 92 2.73 17.70 0.55
C LEU A 92 1.32 17.19 0.27
N LEU A 93 0.29 17.82 0.85
CA LEU A 93 -1.11 17.47 0.56
C LEU A 93 -1.45 17.70 -0.91
N ALA A 94 -1.06 18.83 -1.46
CA ALA A 94 -1.25 19.13 -2.88
C ALA A 94 -0.55 18.09 -3.78
N LEU A 95 0.68 17.73 -3.45
CA LEU A 95 1.42 16.68 -4.17
C LEU A 95 0.72 15.32 -4.09
N VAL A 96 0.26 14.92 -2.90
CA VAL A 96 -0.49 13.66 -2.71
C VAL A 96 -1.77 13.66 -3.52
N LEU A 97 -2.50 14.79 -3.58
CA LEU A 97 -3.70 14.91 -4.41
C LEU A 97 -3.38 14.81 -5.90
N VAL A 98 -2.30 15.41 -6.37
CA VAL A 98 -1.85 15.29 -7.77
C VAL A 98 -1.50 13.82 -8.08
N ILE A 99 -0.73 13.17 -7.25
CA ILE A 99 -0.38 11.74 -7.42
C ILE A 99 -1.65 10.88 -7.41
N LYS A 100 -2.57 11.14 -6.50
CA LYS A 100 -3.86 10.45 -6.44
C LYS A 100 -4.65 10.60 -7.74
N LEU A 101 -4.75 11.81 -8.30
CA LEU A 101 -5.43 12.06 -9.57
C LEU A 101 -4.75 11.33 -10.74
N LEU A 102 -3.42 11.34 -10.78
CA LEU A 102 -2.64 10.60 -11.79
C LEU A 102 -2.88 9.10 -11.69
N LEU A 103 -2.90 8.54 -10.48
CA LEU A 103 -3.21 7.13 -10.23
C LEU A 103 -4.64 6.78 -10.63
N ASP A 104 -5.62 7.61 -10.28
CA ASP A 104 -7.02 7.37 -10.66
C ASP A 104 -7.17 7.32 -12.19
N ARG A 105 -6.51 8.26 -12.89
CA ARG A 105 -6.50 8.27 -14.35
C ARG A 105 -5.76 7.05 -14.92
N PHE A 106 -4.64 6.67 -14.33
CA PHE A 106 -3.91 5.46 -14.73
C PHE A 106 -4.77 4.21 -14.58
N PHE A 107 -5.42 4.02 -13.43
CA PHE A 107 -6.28 2.87 -13.17
C PHE A 107 -7.56 2.83 -14.01
N ALA A 108 -8.00 3.97 -14.53
CA ALA A 108 -9.09 4.06 -15.50
C ALA A 108 -8.64 3.75 -16.94
N SER A 109 -7.33 3.76 -17.23
CA SER A 109 -6.78 3.44 -18.54
C SER A 109 -6.82 1.94 -18.84
N ALA A 110 -6.65 1.55 -20.10
CA ALA A 110 -6.60 0.15 -20.52
C ALA A 110 -5.52 -0.67 -19.79
N ARG A 111 -4.34 -0.07 -19.56
CA ARG A 111 -3.24 -0.70 -18.81
C ARG A 111 -3.58 -0.87 -17.32
N GLY A 112 -4.22 0.13 -16.72
CA GLY A 112 -4.69 0.05 -15.33
C GLY A 112 -5.81 -0.98 -15.16
N LEU A 113 -6.72 -1.10 -16.11
CA LEU A 113 -7.75 -2.14 -16.13
C LEU A 113 -7.14 -3.54 -16.25
N ALA A 114 -6.16 -3.72 -17.14
CA ALA A 114 -5.42 -4.97 -17.29
C ALA A 114 -4.70 -5.38 -16.00
N LEU A 115 -4.06 -4.42 -15.33
CA LEU A 115 -3.40 -4.62 -14.03
C LEU A 115 -4.40 -5.09 -12.96
N ARG A 116 -5.55 -4.44 -12.87
CA ARG A 116 -6.61 -4.79 -11.92
C ARG A 116 -7.23 -6.16 -12.22
N ALA A 117 -7.47 -6.48 -13.50
CA ALA A 117 -7.95 -7.80 -13.92
C ALA A 117 -6.95 -8.89 -13.55
N THR A 118 -5.64 -8.64 -13.75
CA THR A 118 -4.57 -9.54 -13.35
C THR A 118 -4.55 -9.79 -11.85
N GLY A 119 -4.73 -8.75 -11.03
CA GLY A 119 -4.81 -8.87 -9.57
C GLY A 119 -6.05 -9.62 -9.08
N ALA A 120 -7.18 -9.47 -9.76
CA ALA A 120 -8.43 -10.15 -9.39
C ALA A 120 -8.43 -11.64 -9.76
N ASN A 121 -8.06 -11.97 -11.00
CA ASN A 121 -7.96 -13.35 -11.47
C ASN A 121 -6.96 -13.45 -12.65
N PRO A 122 -5.71 -13.85 -12.40
CA PRO A 122 -4.69 -13.90 -13.44
C PRO A 122 -4.97 -14.94 -14.52
N ARG A 123 -5.72 -16.02 -14.20
CA ARG A 123 -6.09 -17.04 -15.20
C ARG A 123 -7.12 -16.49 -16.19
N MET A 124 -8.14 -15.82 -15.68
CA MET A 124 -9.16 -15.17 -16.51
C MET A 124 -8.58 -14.03 -17.35
N ALA A 125 -7.71 -13.20 -16.76
CA ALA A 125 -7.05 -12.10 -17.46
C ALA A 125 -6.24 -12.63 -18.67
N ARG A 126 -5.48 -13.72 -18.49
CA ARG A 126 -4.76 -14.38 -19.59
C ARG A 126 -5.69 -14.94 -20.67
N ALA A 127 -6.81 -15.54 -20.29
CA ALA A 127 -7.80 -16.03 -21.25
C ALA A 127 -8.40 -14.91 -22.11
N GLN A 128 -8.43 -13.68 -21.60
CA GLN A 128 -8.84 -12.47 -22.31
C GLN A 128 -7.69 -11.78 -23.08
N GLY A 129 -6.54 -12.43 -23.20
CA GLY A 129 -5.39 -11.92 -23.97
C GLY A 129 -4.51 -10.90 -23.19
N VAL A 130 -4.72 -10.73 -21.89
CA VAL A 130 -3.86 -9.83 -21.09
C VAL A 130 -2.52 -10.50 -20.78
N ASP A 131 -1.42 -9.85 -21.10
CA ASP A 131 -0.09 -10.23 -20.61
C ASP A 131 0.05 -9.90 -19.12
N THR A 132 -0.21 -10.92 -18.30
CA THR A 132 -0.15 -10.80 -16.85
C THR A 132 1.26 -10.56 -16.33
N GLY A 133 2.30 -11.01 -17.06
CA GLY A 133 3.68 -10.78 -16.68
C GLY A 133 4.05 -9.31 -16.75
N SER A 134 3.79 -8.67 -17.90
CA SER A 134 4.00 -7.23 -18.07
C SER A 134 3.15 -6.39 -17.12
N ALA A 135 1.92 -6.83 -16.82
CA ALA A 135 1.07 -6.15 -15.86
C ALA A 135 1.69 -6.16 -14.44
N VAL A 136 2.20 -7.31 -13.97
CA VAL A 136 2.88 -7.40 -12.67
C VAL A 136 4.13 -6.53 -12.64
N LEU A 137 4.98 -6.59 -13.68
CA LEU A 137 6.18 -5.75 -13.77
C LEU A 137 5.84 -4.26 -13.67
N LEU A 138 4.83 -3.80 -14.42
CA LEU A 138 4.38 -2.42 -14.40
C LEU A 138 3.84 -2.01 -13.01
N GLY A 139 3.03 -2.87 -12.38
CA GLY A 139 2.51 -2.63 -11.03
C GLY A 139 3.61 -2.50 -9.98
N MET A 140 4.62 -3.39 -10.01
CA MET A 140 5.76 -3.35 -9.11
C MET A 140 6.63 -2.12 -9.33
N ALA A 141 6.86 -1.73 -10.60
CA ALA A 141 7.61 -0.52 -10.94
C ALA A 141 6.93 0.75 -10.41
N ILE A 142 5.63 0.91 -10.66
CA ILE A 142 4.87 2.08 -10.20
C ILE A 142 4.81 2.12 -8.67
N SER A 143 4.54 1.01 -8.01
CA SER A 143 4.47 0.94 -6.55
C SER A 143 5.79 1.36 -5.91
N ASN A 144 6.91 0.78 -6.36
CA ASN A 144 8.23 1.11 -5.81
C ASN A 144 8.69 2.52 -6.18
N ALA A 145 8.30 3.05 -7.36
CA ALA A 145 8.53 4.44 -7.72
C ALA A 145 7.86 5.42 -6.73
N LEU A 146 6.60 5.14 -6.37
CA LEU A 146 5.86 5.95 -5.39
C LEU A 146 6.46 5.87 -3.99
N VAL A 147 6.88 4.67 -3.57
CA VAL A 147 7.57 4.48 -2.28
C VAL A 147 8.90 5.25 -2.26
N ALA A 148 9.67 5.20 -3.35
CA ALA A 148 10.93 5.93 -3.45
C ALA A 148 10.72 7.45 -3.47
N LEU A 149 9.68 7.93 -4.15
CA LEU A 149 9.29 9.34 -4.13
C LEU A 149 8.94 9.79 -2.70
N ALA A 150 8.12 9.01 -1.99
CA ALA A 150 7.77 9.28 -0.61
C ALA A 150 9.01 9.29 0.31
N GLY A 151 9.92 8.33 0.13
CA GLY A 151 11.17 8.26 0.89
C GLY A 151 12.11 9.43 0.61
N ALA A 152 12.20 9.89 -0.65
CA ALA A 152 13.00 11.06 -1.01
C ALA A 152 12.46 12.35 -0.36
N LEU A 153 11.14 12.56 -0.37
CA LEU A 153 10.51 13.71 0.27
C LEU A 153 10.60 13.64 1.80
N PHE A 154 10.45 12.44 2.35
CA PHE A 154 10.58 12.22 3.80
C PHE A 154 12.00 12.54 4.29
N ALA A 155 13.03 12.07 3.59
CA ALA A 155 14.43 12.39 3.92
C ALA A 155 14.69 13.91 3.87
N GLN A 156 14.15 14.60 2.89
CA GLN A 156 14.25 16.06 2.77
C GLN A 156 13.50 16.80 3.88
N SER A 157 12.33 16.27 4.30
CA SER A 157 11.56 16.88 5.40
C SER A 157 12.21 16.70 6.76
N GLN A 158 12.99 15.62 6.93
CA GLN A 158 13.72 15.32 8.17
C GLN A 158 15.13 15.93 8.21
N GLY A 159 15.57 16.54 7.10
CA GLY A 159 16.93 17.12 7.01
C GLY A 159 18.04 16.07 6.91
N GLY A 160 17.74 14.86 6.55
CA GLY A 160 18.73 13.80 6.37
C GLY A 160 18.13 12.47 5.92
N ALA A 161 18.96 11.62 5.36
CA ALA A 161 18.60 10.26 4.97
C ALA A 161 19.37 9.26 5.83
N ASP A 162 18.66 8.39 6.51
CA ASP A 162 19.21 7.25 7.25
C ASP A 162 18.77 5.94 6.60
N ILE A 163 19.67 4.97 6.59
CA ILE A 163 19.43 3.67 5.94
C ILE A 163 18.31 2.86 6.62
N SER A 164 18.06 3.13 7.89
CA SER A 164 17.03 2.45 8.71
C SER A 164 15.65 3.12 8.66
N MET A 165 15.51 4.30 8.03
CA MET A 165 14.25 5.06 7.97
C MET A 165 13.04 4.28 7.45
N GLY A 166 13.28 3.26 6.60
CA GLY A 166 12.25 2.40 6.05
C GLY A 166 11.78 1.28 6.96
N ILE A 167 12.50 1.02 8.06
CA ILE A 167 12.16 -0.08 8.97
C ILE A 167 10.84 0.25 9.69
N GLY A 168 9.90 -0.69 9.65
CA GLY A 168 8.58 -0.52 10.27
C GLY A 168 7.53 0.19 9.40
N THR A 169 7.90 0.90 8.33
CA THR A 169 6.93 1.60 7.47
C THR A 169 5.92 0.69 6.79
N ILE A 170 6.27 -0.60 6.58
CA ILE A 170 5.36 -1.62 6.02
C ILE A 170 4.14 -1.78 6.94
N VAL A 171 4.37 -1.89 8.25
CA VAL A 171 3.31 -2.07 9.25
C VAL A 171 2.41 -0.84 9.30
N ILE A 172 3.01 0.36 9.29
CA ILE A 172 2.29 1.64 9.27
C ILE A 172 1.45 1.77 8.00
N GLY A 173 2.02 1.43 6.83
CA GLY A 173 1.31 1.48 5.56
C GLY A 173 0.13 0.52 5.51
N LEU A 174 0.31 -0.72 5.98
CA LEU A 174 -0.76 -1.71 6.04
C LEU A 174 -1.88 -1.25 7.00
N ALA A 175 -1.52 -0.71 8.16
CA ALA A 175 -2.48 -0.15 9.11
C ALA A 175 -3.30 0.98 8.49
N ALA A 176 -2.65 1.92 7.82
CA ALA A 176 -3.31 3.04 7.15
C ALA A 176 -4.32 2.56 6.10
N VAL A 177 -3.96 1.57 5.27
CA VAL A 177 -4.87 0.97 4.27
C VAL A 177 -6.07 0.33 4.95
N ILE A 178 -5.85 -0.50 5.99
CA ILE A 178 -6.93 -1.21 6.69
C ILE A 178 -7.90 -0.24 7.37
N VAL A 179 -7.37 0.81 8.03
CA VAL A 179 -8.19 1.86 8.64
C VAL A 179 -9.00 2.59 7.55
N GLY A 180 -8.35 2.93 6.44
CA GLY A 180 -9.01 3.62 5.33
C GLY A 180 -10.15 2.80 4.70
N GLU A 181 -9.92 1.53 4.41
CA GLU A 181 -10.93 0.61 3.87
C GLU A 181 -12.06 0.34 4.87
N GLY A 182 -11.75 0.37 6.17
CA GLY A 182 -12.73 0.22 7.23
C GLY A 182 -13.68 1.41 7.33
N VAL A 183 -13.19 2.63 7.12
CA VAL A 183 -13.96 3.88 7.16
C VAL A 183 -14.74 4.11 5.87
N LEU A 184 -14.13 3.85 4.72
CA LEU A 184 -14.73 4.06 3.40
C LEU A 184 -14.72 2.75 2.59
N PRO A 185 -15.68 1.84 2.81
CA PRO A 185 -15.82 0.63 1.99
C PRO A 185 -16.30 0.98 0.59
N ALA A 186 -15.38 1.29 -0.31
CA ALA A 186 -15.69 1.79 -1.64
C ALA A 186 -15.53 0.71 -2.71
N ARG A 187 -16.48 0.69 -3.66
CA ARG A 187 -16.42 -0.17 -4.85
C ARG A 187 -15.77 0.53 -6.05
N ARG A 188 -15.76 1.86 -6.07
CA ARG A 188 -15.15 2.65 -7.15
C ARG A 188 -13.70 3.00 -6.77
N ILE A 189 -12.78 2.90 -7.74
CA ILE A 189 -11.34 3.08 -7.51
C ILE A 189 -11.00 4.46 -6.93
N VAL A 190 -11.66 5.49 -7.40
CA VAL A 190 -11.47 6.88 -6.92
C VAL A 190 -11.74 7.01 -5.41
N TRP A 191 -12.73 6.28 -4.91
CA TRP A 191 -13.02 6.25 -3.47
C TRP A 191 -12.06 5.34 -2.71
N THR A 192 -11.59 4.26 -3.35
CA THR A 192 -10.57 3.36 -2.74
C THR A 192 -9.24 4.08 -2.56
N THR A 193 -8.78 4.82 -3.57
CA THR A 193 -7.56 5.63 -3.46
C THR A 193 -7.70 6.75 -2.43
N LEU A 194 -8.88 7.39 -2.36
CA LEU A 194 -9.18 8.39 -1.33
C LEU A 194 -9.20 7.76 0.07
N ALA A 195 -9.76 6.56 0.20
CA ALA A 195 -9.79 5.83 1.47
C ALA A 195 -8.38 5.58 2.03
N VAL A 196 -7.42 5.22 1.16
CA VAL A 196 -6.02 5.03 1.57
C VAL A 196 -5.41 6.33 2.10
N VAL A 197 -5.65 7.45 1.42
CA VAL A 197 -5.15 8.77 1.87
C VAL A 197 -5.77 9.17 3.20
N LEU A 198 -7.09 9.04 3.33
CA LEU A 198 -7.80 9.32 4.59
C LEU A 198 -7.36 8.38 5.71
N GLY A 199 -7.15 7.10 5.40
CA GLY A 199 -6.66 6.13 6.35
C GLY A 199 -5.27 6.49 6.89
N ALA A 200 -4.37 6.98 6.03
CA ALA A 200 -3.06 7.44 6.45
C ALA A 200 -3.14 8.66 7.39
N VAL A 201 -4.02 9.61 7.08
CA VAL A 201 -4.27 10.80 7.93
C VAL A 201 -4.87 10.39 9.27
N LEU A 202 -5.90 9.54 9.25
CA LEU A 202 -6.55 9.05 10.47
C LEU A 202 -5.59 8.24 11.34
N TYR A 203 -4.78 7.37 10.73
CA TYR A 203 -3.75 6.64 11.45
C TYR A 203 -2.79 7.59 12.19
N ARG A 204 -2.28 8.62 11.49
CA ARG A 204 -1.41 9.64 12.10
C ARG A 204 -2.10 10.40 13.20
N LEU A 205 -3.37 10.76 13.03
CA LEU A 205 -4.17 11.42 14.05
C LEU A 205 -4.33 10.55 15.30
N PHE A 206 -4.63 9.25 15.14
CA PHE A 206 -4.74 8.32 16.26
C PHE A 206 -3.42 8.17 17.01
N VAL A 207 -2.30 8.06 16.29
CA VAL A 207 -0.96 8.01 16.91
C VAL A 207 -0.67 9.30 17.67
N ALA A 208 -0.95 10.45 17.07
CA ALA A 208 -0.73 11.76 17.74
C ALA A 208 -1.59 11.92 19.00
N LEU A 209 -2.85 11.51 18.95
CA LEU A 209 -3.74 11.53 20.11
C LEU A 209 -3.27 10.58 21.22
N ALA A 210 -2.81 9.37 20.85
CA ALA A 210 -2.31 8.39 21.79
C ALA A 210 -1.06 8.88 22.53
N LEU A 211 -0.13 9.52 21.81
CA LEU A 211 1.10 10.06 22.40
C LEU A 211 0.89 11.35 23.20
N ASN A 212 -0.14 12.12 22.86
CA ASN A 212 -0.43 13.40 23.54
C ASN A 212 -1.41 13.25 24.72
N SER A 213 -1.87 12.01 24.98
CA SER A 213 -2.74 11.74 26.14
C SER A 213 -1.88 11.47 27.38
N ASP A 214 -1.84 12.44 28.30
CA ASP A 214 -1.19 12.30 29.62
C ASP A 214 -1.74 11.13 30.46
N VAL A 215 -2.94 10.64 30.11
CA VAL A 215 -3.63 9.55 30.79
C VAL A 215 -2.89 8.21 30.70
N LEU A 216 -2.14 7.98 29.61
CA LEU A 216 -1.45 6.71 29.35
C LEU A 216 0.03 6.76 29.73
N GLY A 217 0.59 7.92 30.05
CA GLY A 217 2.02 8.07 30.39
C GLY A 217 2.98 7.58 29.29
N LEU A 218 2.51 7.51 28.04
CA LEU A 218 3.26 6.98 26.91
C LEU A 218 4.33 7.98 26.46
N GLN A 219 5.53 7.48 26.29
CA GLN A 219 6.66 8.25 25.79
C GLN A 219 6.86 8.00 24.28
N ALA A 220 7.65 8.86 23.62
CA ALA A 220 8.02 8.70 22.21
C ALA A 220 8.65 7.32 21.90
N GLN A 221 9.25 6.68 22.89
CA GLN A 221 9.83 5.32 22.80
C GLN A 221 8.76 4.24 22.59
N ASP A 222 7.54 4.47 23.06
CA ASP A 222 6.42 3.52 22.99
C ASP A 222 5.67 3.57 21.65
N LEU A 223 6.14 4.38 20.71
CA LEU A 223 5.52 4.58 19.40
C LEU A 223 5.31 3.26 18.64
N ASN A 224 6.27 2.35 18.73
CA ASN A 224 6.17 1.02 18.12
C ASN A 224 5.11 0.15 18.79
N LEU A 225 4.97 0.25 20.12
CA LEU A 225 3.94 -0.47 20.88
C LEU A 225 2.55 0.07 20.54
N VAL A 226 2.38 1.40 20.54
CA VAL A 226 1.13 2.06 20.15
C VAL A 226 0.72 1.67 18.73
N THR A 227 1.68 1.69 17.80
CA THR A 227 1.47 1.26 16.42
C THR A 227 0.99 -0.19 16.35
N ALA A 228 1.65 -1.11 17.05
CA ALA A 228 1.29 -2.53 17.06
C ALA A 228 -0.11 -2.77 17.61
N ILE A 229 -0.48 -2.10 18.71
CA ILE A 229 -1.81 -2.19 19.30
C ILE A 229 -2.86 -1.63 18.35
N LEU A 230 -2.63 -0.47 17.76
CA LEU A 230 -3.55 0.19 16.84
C LEU A 230 -3.80 -0.65 15.59
N VAL A 231 -2.75 -1.24 15.02
CA VAL A 231 -2.84 -2.18 13.90
C VAL A 231 -3.61 -3.43 14.29
N GLY A 232 -3.32 -4.00 15.47
CA GLY A 232 -4.03 -5.17 15.99
C GLY A 232 -5.53 -4.89 16.14
N VAL A 233 -5.89 -3.76 16.74
CA VAL A 233 -7.29 -3.32 16.87
C VAL A 233 -7.93 -3.09 15.50
N ALA A 234 -7.26 -2.41 14.59
CA ALA A 234 -7.76 -2.14 13.23
C ALA A 234 -8.03 -3.44 12.44
N LEU A 235 -7.23 -4.48 12.63
CA LEU A 235 -7.41 -5.79 12.00
C LEU A 235 -8.55 -6.61 12.62
N VAL A 236 -8.71 -6.55 13.95
CA VAL A 236 -9.65 -7.38 14.69
C VAL A 236 -11.06 -6.76 14.70
N LEU A 237 -11.15 -5.43 14.82
CA LEU A 237 -12.43 -4.72 14.96
C LEU A 237 -13.40 -4.98 13.80
N PRO A 238 -13.03 -4.92 12.52
CA PRO A 238 -13.94 -5.21 11.41
C PRO A 238 -14.41 -6.67 11.40
N ARG A 239 -13.56 -7.60 11.84
CA ARG A 239 -13.90 -9.02 11.90
C ARG A 239 -14.94 -9.31 13.00
N VAL A 240 -14.79 -8.68 14.15
CA VAL A 240 -15.73 -8.82 15.28
C VAL A 240 -17.07 -8.16 14.95
N LEU A 241 -17.05 -6.98 14.33
CA LEU A 241 -18.28 -6.27 13.95
C LEU A 241 -19.05 -7.00 12.84
N LYS A 242 -18.37 -7.59 11.84
CA LYS A 242 -19.01 -8.41 10.80
C LYS A 242 -19.63 -9.70 11.36
N ARG A 243 -19.00 -10.33 12.35
CA ARG A 243 -19.54 -11.54 13.00
C ARG A 243 -20.87 -11.29 13.72
N ARG A 244 -21.10 -10.07 14.23
CA ARG A 244 -22.37 -9.69 14.87
C ARG A 244 -23.50 -9.39 13.90
N ARG A 245 -23.23 -9.22 12.59
CA ARG A 245 -24.22 -8.86 11.56
C ARG A 245 -24.69 -10.04 10.70
N VAL A 246 -24.28 -11.28 10.98
CA VAL A 246 -24.91 -12.45 10.36
C VAL A 246 -26.21 -12.71 11.12
N PRO A 247 -27.39 -12.43 10.55
CA PRO A 247 -28.64 -12.88 11.13
C PRO A 247 -28.55 -14.40 11.12
N ARG A 248 -28.80 -15.03 12.28
CA ARG A 248 -29.14 -16.45 12.34
C ARG A 248 -30.29 -16.65 11.34
N ALA A 249 -29.97 -17.20 10.17
CA ALA A 249 -30.99 -17.75 9.30
C ALA A 249 -31.77 -18.75 10.13
N GLY A 250 -33.03 -18.40 10.38
CA GLY A 250 -33.93 -19.18 11.18
C GLY A 250 -33.96 -20.60 10.65
N THR A 251 -33.82 -21.53 11.54
CA THR A 251 -34.22 -22.91 11.43
C THR A 251 -35.73 -22.90 11.16
N GLY A 252 -36.10 -22.64 9.91
CA GLY A 252 -37.47 -22.82 9.39
C GLY A 252 -37.70 -24.30 9.19
N ALA A 253 -38.49 -24.83 10.09
CA ALA A 253 -39.04 -26.16 10.10
C ALA A 253 -39.44 -26.64 8.69
N ARG A 254 -38.85 -27.71 8.23
CA ARG A 254 -39.50 -28.64 7.31
C ARG A 254 -40.40 -29.52 8.17
N THR A 255 -41.63 -29.07 8.39
CA THR A 255 -42.75 -29.95 8.72
C THR A 255 -43.21 -30.59 7.45
N GLY A 256 -43.25 -31.89 7.53
CA GLY A 256 -43.64 -32.80 6.51
C GLY A 256 -45.07 -32.63 5.97
N THR A 257 -45.31 -33.24 4.90
CA THR A 257 -46.57 -33.97 4.69
C THR A 257 -46.29 -35.12 3.74
N ASP A 258 -46.48 -36.27 4.30
CA ASP A 258 -46.57 -37.56 3.67
C ASP A 258 -47.76 -37.65 2.74
N LEU A 259 -47.79 -38.80 2.08
CA LEU A 259 -48.94 -39.56 1.56
C LEU A 259 -49.34 -39.26 0.11
N HIS A 260 -48.99 -40.18 -0.71
CA HIS A 260 -49.87 -41.19 -1.30
C HIS A 260 -49.04 -42.09 -2.19
N ALA A 261 -48.77 -43.34 -1.90
CA ALA A 261 -49.54 -44.56 -2.08
C ALA A 261 -50.31 -44.62 -3.42
N GLY A 262 -49.88 -45.51 -4.26
CA GLY A 262 -50.53 -45.83 -5.51
C GLY A 262 -49.79 -46.95 -6.25
N THR A 263 -49.87 -48.13 -5.79
CA THR A 263 -50.18 -49.46 -6.43
C THR A 263 -50.27 -49.43 -7.93
N GLY A 264 -49.69 -50.46 -8.56
CA GLY A 264 -49.96 -50.96 -9.91
C GLY A 264 -48.70 -51.49 -10.56
N ALA A 265 -48.31 -52.69 -10.32
CA ALA A 265 -48.65 -53.93 -10.93
C ALA A 265 -48.09 -54.12 -12.35
N ALA A 266 -47.23 -55.13 -12.42
CA ALA A 266 -47.14 -56.18 -13.39
C ALA A 266 -46.73 -55.89 -14.84
N GLY A 267 -45.84 -56.75 -15.30
CA GLY A 267 -45.74 -57.17 -16.71
C GLY A 267 -44.32 -57.23 -17.20
N SER A 268 -43.60 -58.27 -16.95
CA SER A 268 -43.27 -59.43 -17.77
C SER A 268 -42.48 -59.11 -19.04
N SER A 269 -41.48 -59.93 -19.19
CA SER A 269 -41.02 -60.55 -20.45
C SER A 269 -39.96 -59.82 -21.26
N ASN A 270 -38.72 -60.27 -21.15
CA ASN A 270 -38.15 -61.33 -22.03
C ASN A 270 -37.36 -60.78 -23.24
N ARG A 271 -36.16 -61.27 -23.35
CA ARG A 271 -35.33 -61.54 -24.54
C ARG A 271 -34.70 -60.39 -25.31
N GLY A 272 -33.42 -60.61 -25.39
CA GLY A 272 -32.54 -60.12 -26.46
C GLY A 272 -31.12 -59.95 -25.98
#